data_09be8ca2fb4b5e2d53d437b59bc84ed7
#
_entry.id   09be8ca2fb4b5e2d53d437b59bc84ed7
#
_cell.length_a   1.000
_cell.length_b   1.000
_cell.length_c   1.000
_cell.angle_alpha   90.00
_cell.angle_beta   90.00
_cell.angle_gamma   90.00
#
_symmetry.space_group_name_H-M   'P 1'
#
loop_
_entity.id
_entity.type
_entity.pdbx_description
1 polymer ?
#
loop_
_entity_poly.entity_id
_entity_poly.type
_entity_poly.pdbx_seq_one_letter_code
_entity_poly.pdbx_strand_id
1 'polypeptide(L)'
;LLYVALLVMAVAFIQGCGGREEDGNTAGQTEKTKEAAKEEDRKPEDDAGEDMAAPSVTGALHVEGTRLVGSDGKPVQLKGISTHGLAWFPDYVNEACFRQLHEEWKANVVRLAMYTAEAGGYCSGGDREHLKQLIRDGVSYAGAQDMYVIIDWHILSDSDPNMHKEEAKEFFAELSAEYAGEKHVLYEICNEPNGETSWRDIKSYAEEVIGTIRSNDEDAVILIGTPNWSQFVDQAAADPITGYGNLMYTLHFYAATHTDDLRGKLSQAVEDGLPVFVSEYGICDASGNGAIDVEQANQWMTLLDSYGISYVAWNLSNKEESSAFFRSSCSKVSGFTQDDLSESGRWVYQMLNGSGR
;
A
#
# COMPACT_ATOMS: atom_id res chain seq x y z
N LEU A 1 26.49 -36.01 13.71
CA LEU A 1 25.86 -36.88 14.69
C LEU A 1 24.51 -36.27 15.08
N LEU A 2 23.50 -36.64 14.38
CA LEU A 2 22.32 -37.48 14.65
C LEU A 2 21.67 -37.25 16.03
N TYR A 3 20.42 -36.78 16.05
CA TYR A 3 19.28 -37.54 16.55
C TYR A 3 17.95 -37.00 15.99
N VAL A 4 17.25 -37.89 15.29
CA VAL A 4 15.86 -37.83 14.85
C VAL A 4 15.00 -38.33 16.00
N ALA A 5 13.86 -37.73 16.25
CA ALA A 5 12.76 -38.41 16.94
C ALA A 5 11.40 -37.96 16.37
N LEU A 6 10.83 -38.83 15.56
CA LEU A 6 9.40 -38.92 15.22
C LEU A 6 8.60 -39.30 16.48
N LEU A 7 7.42 -38.70 16.65
CA LEU A 7 6.34 -39.37 17.39
C LEU A 7 5.00 -39.19 16.64
N VAL A 8 4.51 -40.33 16.17
CA VAL A 8 3.15 -40.58 15.63
C VAL A 8 2.29 -41.17 16.76
N MET A 9 1.06 -40.71 16.92
CA MET A 9 -0.08 -41.47 17.49
C MET A 9 -1.38 -40.82 17.03
N ALA A 10 -2.13 -41.34 16.13
CA ALA A 10 -3.08 -42.47 16.13
C ALA A 10 -4.43 -42.14 16.81
N VAL A 11 -5.37 -41.94 15.99
CA VAL A 11 -6.81 -42.26 15.81
C VAL A 11 -7.50 -43.03 16.98
N ALA A 12 -8.69 -42.56 17.32
CA ALA A 12 -9.78 -43.45 17.77
C ALA A 12 -11.15 -42.90 17.33
N PHE A 13 -11.80 -43.68 16.48
CA PHE A 13 -13.23 -43.65 16.13
C PHE A 13 -14.07 -44.18 17.26
N ILE A 14 -15.23 -43.57 17.56
CA ILE A 14 -16.37 -44.28 18.17
C ILE A 14 -17.63 -43.91 17.40
N GLN A 15 -18.21 -44.90 16.74
CA GLN A 15 -19.57 -44.95 16.23
C GLN A 15 -20.53 -45.37 17.36
N GLY A 16 -21.73 -44.81 17.38
CA GLY A 16 -22.85 -45.29 18.20
C GLY A 16 -24.17 -44.91 17.56
N CYS A 17 -24.86 -45.92 17.07
CA CYS A 17 -26.18 -45.88 16.43
C CYS A 17 -27.34 -45.77 17.42
N GLY A 18 -28.47 -45.22 16.96
CA GLY A 18 -29.76 -45.91 17.14
C GLY A 18 -30.85 -45.13 17.84
N GLY A 19 -32.04 -45.06 17.21
CA GLY A 19 -33.32 -45.04 17.87
C GLY A 19 -34.34 -44.05 17.28
N ARG A 20 -35.29 -44.59 16.54
CA ARG A 20 -36.55 -44.04 16.01
C ARG A 20 -37.63 -43.90 17.12
N GLU A 21 -38.60 -43.02 16.87
CA GLU A 21 -40.08 -43.16 16.73
C GLU A 21 -40.77 -41.86 17.12
N GLU A 22 -41.48 -41.26 16.25
CA GLU A 22 -42.91 -41.15 15.89
C GLU A 22 -43.85 -40.65 17.03
N ASP A 23 -44.58 -39.62 16.80
CA ASP A 23 -45.98 -39.35 16.46
C ASP A 23 -46.54 -38.08 17.13
N GLY A 24 -47.46 -37.39 16.36
CA GLY A 24 -48.60 -36.72 16.99
C GLY A 24 -48.85 -35.24 16.68
N ASN A 25 -49.36 -35.00 15.50
CA ASN A 25 -50.44 -34.10 15.11
C ASN A 25 -51.10 -33.18 16.17
N THR A 26 -51.21 -31.87 15.90
CA THR A 26 -52.52 -31.16 15.64
C THR A 26 -52.36 -29.69 15.32
N ALA A 27 -53.25 -29.23 14.47
CA ALA A 27 -53.40 -27.98 13.79
C ALA A 27 -53.61 -26.73 14.66
N GLY A 28 -53.19 -25.58 14.13
CA GLY A 28 -53.60 -24.27 14.60
C GLY A 28 -53.26 -23.23 13.54
N GLN A 29 -54.18 -22.97 12.63
CA GLN A 29 -54.13 -21.85 11.66
C GLN A 29 -54.18 -20.53 12.42
N THR A 30 -53.28 -19.60 12.08
CA THR A 30 -53.56 -18.17 12.11
C THR A 30 -52.82 -17.50 10.95
N GLU A 31 -53.62 -17.04 10.03
CA GLU A 31 -53.21 -16.12 8.96
C GLU A 31 -52.56 -14.87 9.53
N LYS A 32 -51.39 -14.53 9.03
CA LYS A 32 -50.84 -13.17 9.05
C LYS A 32 -50.39 -12.81 7.65
N THR A 33 -51.11 -11.87 7.10
CA THR A 33 -50.92 -11.05 5.90
C THR A 33 -49.43 -10.79 5.62
N LYS A 34 -49.01 -11.22 4.44
CA LYS A 34 -47.79 -10.78 3.77
C LYS A 34 -48.00 -9.41 3.15
N GLU A 35 -47.43 -8.40 3.72
CA GLU A 35 -47.19 -7.13 3.05
C GLU A 35 -45.94 -7.30 2.19
N ALA A 36 -46.12 -7.34 0.88
CA ALA A 36 -45.02 -7.40 -0.08
C ALA A 36 -44.38 -6.00 -0.18
N ALA A 37 -43.19 -5.88 0.40
CA ALA A 37 -42.32 -4.75 0.09
C ALA A 37 -41.87 -4.87 -1.37
N LYS A 38 -42.23 -3.88 -2.17
CA LYS A 38 -41.71 -3.68 -3.53
C LYS A 38 -40.20 -3.46 -3.42
N GLU A 39 -39.43 -4.38 -3.97
CA GLU A 39 -38.06 -4.20 -4.38
C GLU A 39 -38.11 -3.20 -5.55
N GLU A 40 -37.72 -1.94 -5.29
CA GLU A 40 -37.48 -0.97 -6.35
C GLU A 40 -36.22 -1.41 -7.08
N ASP A 41 -36.36 -1.76 -8.33
CA ASP A 41 -35.36 -1.96 -9.35
C ASP A 41 -34.47 -0.69 -9.41
N ARG A 42 -33.39 -0.66 -8.65
CA ARG A 42 -32.29 0.31 -8.87
C ARG A 42 -31.57 -0.17 -10.13
N LYS A 43 -31.85 0.50 -11.25
CA LYS A 43 -30.95 0.51 -12.38
C LYS A 43 -29.54 0.80 -11.89
N PRO A 44 -28.49 0.11 -12.43
CA PRO A 44 -27.13 0.59 -12.27
C PRO A 44 -27.08 2.01 -12.84
N GLU A 45 -26.68 2.96 -12.00
CA GLU A 45 -26.33 4.29 -12.48
C GLU A 45 -25.16 4.12 -13.44
N ASP A 46 -25.25 4.80 -14.56
CA ASP A 46 -24.29 4.81 -15.65
C ASP A 46 -22.86 4.90 -15.12
N ASP A 47 -22.02 4.01 -15.65
CA ASP A 47 -20.56 4.06 -15.63
C ASP A 47 -20.07 5.36 -16.31
N ALA A 48 -20.24 6.49 -15.64
CA ALA A 48 -19.48 7.70 -15.90
C ALA A 48 -18.08 7.35 -15.40
N GLY A 49 -17.13 7.13 -16.31
CA GLY A 49 -15.75 6.84 -15.97
C GLY A 49 -15.32 7.71 -14.80
N GLU A 50 -14.95 7.07 -13.67
CA GLU A 50 -14.52 7.77 -12.47
C GLU A 50 -13.36 8.66 -12.88
N ASP A 51 -13.51 9.97 -12.79
CA ASP A 51 -12.42 10.92 -13.03
C ASP A 51 -11.29 10.56 -12.10
N MET A 52 -10.09 10.38 -12.65
CA MET A 52 -8.89 10.03 -11.89
C MET A 52 -8.68 11.08 -10.80
N ALA A 53 -8.51 10.63 -9.55
CA ALA A 53 -8.28 11.53 -8.43
C ALA A 53 -7.04 12.40 -8.67
N ALA A 54 -7.19 13.71 -8.49
CA ALA A 54 -6.16 14.71 -8.73
C ALA A 54 -6.25 15.84 -7.68
N PRO A 55 -5.13 16.38 -7.19
CA PRO A 55 -5.11 17.44 -6.18
C PRO A 55 -5.96 18.67 -6.51
N SER A 56 -6.06 19.03 -7.79
CA SER A 56 -6.85 20.19 -8.24
C SER A 56 -8.37 19.97 -8.11
N VAL A 57 -8.82 18.71 -8.23
CA VAL A 57 -10.26 18.35 -8.20
C VAL A 57 -10.63 17.75 -6.85
N THR A 58 -9.86 16.75 -6.40
CA THR A 58 -10.11 16.00 -5.15
C THR A 58 -9.74 16.82 -3.92
N GLY A 59 -8.75 17.71 -4.04
CA GLY A 59 -8.25 18.55 -2.96
C GLY A 59 -7.38 17.80 -1.96
N ALA A 60 -7.34 18.31 -0.72
CA ALA A 60 -6.65 17.65 0.38
C ALA A 60 -7.34 16.33 0.74
N LEU A 61 -6.52 15.30 0.98
CA LEU A 61 -7.00 13.98 1.38
C LEU A 61 -7.14 13.88 2.89
N HIS A 62 -8.09 13.09 3.36
CA HIS A 62 -8.22 12.71 4.75
C HIS A 62 -8.75 11.29 4.90
N VAL A 63 -8.74 10.76 6.12
CA VAL A 63 -9.16 9.38 6.39
C VAL A 63 -10.50 9.37 7.11
N GLU A 64 -11.50 8.71 6.51
CA GLU A 64 -12.80 8.46 7.12
C GLU A 64 -13.08 6.95 7.23
N GLY A 65 -13.17 6.45 8.46
CA GLY A 65 -13.28 5.02 8.70
C GLY A 65 -12.06 4.28 8.13
N THR A 66 -12.28 3.38 7.18
CA THR A 66 -11.20 2.61 6.52
C THR A 66 -10.76 3.19 5.18
N ARG A 67 -11.30 4.35 4.78
CA ARG A 67 -11.12 4.89 3.42
C ARG A 67 -10.37 6.22 3.41
N LEU A 68 -9.62 6.38 2.35
CA LEU A 68 -9.11 7.70 1.94
C LEU A 68 -10.24 8.45 1.23
N VAL A 69 -10.44 9.70 1.58
CA VAL A 69 -11.48 10.55 0.99
C VAL A 69 -10.93 11.91 0.60
N GLY A 70 -11.55 12.54 -0.38
CA GLY A 70 -11.21 13.89 -0.82
C GLY A 70 -11.87 14.97 0.04
N SER A 71 -11.57 16.22 -0.26
CA SER A 71 -12.12 17.39 0.46
C SER A 71 -13.66 17.51 0.35
N ASP A 72 -14.29 16.81 -0.60
CA ASP A 72 -15.75 16.74 -0.76
C ASP A 72 -16.39 15.53 -0.03
N GLY A 73 -15.59 14.76 0.72
CA GLY A 73 -16.03 13.56 1.45
C GLY A 73 -16.25 12.33 0.58
N LYS A 74 -15.90 12.37 -0.70
CA LYS A 74 -16.01 11.19 -1.56
C LYS A 74 -14.80 10.27 -1.42
N PRO A 75 -15.02 8.94 -1.47
CA PRO A 75 -13.91 7.98 -1.48
C PRO A 75 -12.93 8.24 -2.62
N VAL A 76 -11.65 8.08 -2.33
CA VAL A 76 -10.55 8.24 -3.27
C VAL A 76 -9.70 6.99 -3.26
N GLN A 77 -9.31 6.53 -4.45
CA GLN A 77 -8.33 5.47 -4.62
C GLN A 77 -7.11 6.03 -5.37
N LEU A 78 -5.96 6.05 -4.71
CA LEU A 78 -4.69 6.38 -5.35
C LEU A 78 -4.10 5.13 -5.98
N LYS A 79 -3.67 5.24 -7.24
CA LYS A 79 -3.08 4.17 -8.04
C LYS A 79 -1.79 4.69 -8.66
N GLY A 80 -0.66 4.12 -8.27
CA GLY A 80 0.58 4.75 -8.68
C GLY A 80 1.82 3.88 -8.71
N ILE A 81 2.94 4.57 -8.73
CA ILE A 81 4.25 4.02 -9.03
C ILE A 81 5.26 4.54 -7.99
N SER A 82 6.07 3.61 -7.44
CA SER A 82 7.22 3.95 -6.60
C SER A 82 8.48 4.11 -7.45
N THR A 83 9.29 5.15 -7.17
CA THR A 83 10.68 5.12 -7.59
C THR A 83 11.38 3.90 -6.96
N HIS A 84 12.47 3.44 -7.54
CA HIS A 84 13.48 2.69 -6.79
C HIS A 84 14.25 3.67 -5.88
N GLY A 85 15.20 3.18 -5.10
CA GLY A 85 15.97 4.04 -4.21
C GLY A 85 16.58 5.25 -4.92
N LEU A 86 16.30 6.44 -4.40
CA LEU A 86 16.71 7.72 -4.99
C LEU A 86 18.24 7.84 -5.13
N ALA A 87 18.99 7.21 -4.21
CA ALA A 87 20.47 7.19 -4.27
C ALA A 87 21.01 6.43 -5.48
N TRP A 88 20.26 5.49 -6.04
CA TRP A 88 20.75 4.59 -7.09
C TRP A 88 20.12 4.84 -8.46
N PHE A 89 18.91 5.37 -8.49
CA PHE A 89 18.15 5.66 -9.71
C PHE A 89 17.61 7.10 -9.72
N PRO A 90 18.46 8.12 -9.43
CA PRO A 90 18.02 9.52 -9.33
C PRO A 90 17.48 10.06 -10.64
N ASP A 91 17.98 9.58 -11.77
CA ASP A 91 17.65 10.11 -13.09
C ASP A 91 16.19 9.90 -13.51
N TYR A 92 15.47 8.96 -12.83
CA TYR A 92 14.04 8.77 -13.04
C TYR A 92 13.19 9.86 -12.37
N VAL A 93 13.76 10.64 -11.44
CA VAL A 93 13.11 11.81 -10.87
C VAL A 93 13.29 12.99 -11.82
N ASN A 94 12.45 13.05 -12.86
CA ASN A 94 12.46 14.14 -13.83
C ASN A 94 11.05 14.43 -14.34
N GLU A 95 10.82 15.69 -14.76
CA GLU A 95 9.50 16.18 -15.18
C GLU A 95 8.91 15.37 -16.35
N ALA A 96 9.72 15.00 -17.33
CA ALA A 96 9.25 14.26 -18.50
C ALA A 96 8.82 12.84 -18.15
N CYS A 97 9.53 12.20 -17.21
CA CYS A 97 9.13 10.89 -16.67
C CYS A 97 7.79 11.00 -15.94
N PHE A 98 7.65 11.92 -14.99
CA PHE A 98 6.43 12.08 -14.20
C PHE A 98 5.22 12.44 -15.06
N ARG A 99 5.41 13.29 -16.05
CA ARG A 99 4.36 13.58 -17.05
C ARG A 99 3.93 12.30 -17.77
N GLN A 100 4.88 11.45 -18.22
CA GLN A 100 4.55 10.21 -18.90
C GLN A 100 3.81 9.23 -17.97
N LEU A 101 4.21 9.14 -16.68
CA LEU A 101 3.51 8.31 -15.69
C LEU A 101 2.06 8.76 -15.51
N HIS A 102 1.81 10.07 -15.51
CA HIS A 102 0.46 10.60 -15.40
C HIS A 102 -0.34 10.43 -16.70
N GLU A 103 0.17 10.97 -17.81
CA GLU A 103 -0.58 11.06 -19.07
C GLU A 103 -0.79 9.70 -19.74
N GLU A 104 0.24 8.82 -19.74
CA GLU A 104 0.19 7.56 -20.47
C GLU A 104 -0.08 6.36 -19.55
N TRP A 105 0.49 6.34 -18.34
CA TRP A 105 0.29 5.22 -17.40
C TRP A 105 -0.94 5.42 -16.51
N LYS A 106 -1.52 6.60 -16.48
CA LYS A 106 -2.68 6.93 -15.63
C LYS A 106 -2.39 6.81 -14.14
N ALA A 107 -1.14 6.99 -13.74
CA ALA A 107 -0.80 7.12 -12.32
C ALA A 107 -1.32 8.46 -11.77
N ASN A 108 -1.86 8.44 -10.55
CA ASN A 108 -2.29 9.63 -9.83
C ASN A 108 -1.51 9.86 -8.53
N VAL A 109 -0.53 9.00 -8.23
CA VAL A 109 0.40 9.15 -7.12
C VAL A 109 1.78 8.60 -7.51
N VAL A 110 2.84 9.26 -7.03
CA VAL A 110 4.22 8.77 -7.09
C VAL A 110 4.76 8.65 -5.67
N ARG A 111 5.45 7.55 -5.36
CA ARG A 111 6.15 7.33 -4.10
C ARG A 111 7.65 7.53 -4.29
N LEU A 112 8.27 8.33 -3.43
CA LEU A 112 9.69 8.67 -3.48
C LEU A 112 10.45 7.89 -2.40
N ALA A 113 11.12 6.81 -2.79
CA ALA A 113 11.76 5.86 -1.88
C ALA A 113 13.13 6.36 -1.39
N MET A 114 13.17 7.00 -0.20
CA MET A 114 14.38 7.48 0.46
C MET A 114 14.98 6.39 1.34
N TYR A 115 15.88 5.57 0.79
CA TYR A 115 16.60 4.57 1.56
C TYR A 115 17.46 5.17 2.66
N THR A 116 17.51 4.50 3.80
CA THR A 116 18.14 4.95 5.05
C THR A 116 19.51 4.31 5.28
N ALA A 117 19.55 3.04 5.63
CA ALA A 117 20.76 2.34 6.07
C ALA A 117 21.58 1.69 4.94
N GLU A 118 20.99 1.52 3.76
CA GLU A 118 21.68 0.94 2.61
C GLU A 118 22.81 1.85 2.09
N ALA A 119 23.77 1.26 1.39
CA ALA A 119 24.93 2.00 0.86
C ALA A 119 24.50 3.20 0.01
N GLY A 120 24.94 4.39 0.38
CA GLY A 120 24.53 5.64 -0.26
C GLY A 120 23.17 6.17 0.20
N GLY A 121 22.50 5.50 1.13
CA GLY A 121 21.26 5.97 1.76
C GLY A 121 21.49 7.16 2.70
N TYR A 122 20.40 7.75 3.14
CA TYR A 122 20.39 8.99 3.93
C TYR A 122 21.19 8.90 5.24
N CYS A 123 21.15 7.73 5.90
CA CYS A 123 21.88 7.46 7.15
C CYS A 123 23.20 6.70 6.93
N SER A 124 23.54 6.35 5.69
CA SER A 124 24.70 5.50 5.35
C SER A 124 25.61 6.11 4.28
N GLY A 125 26.07 7.33 4.52
CA GLY A 125 27.07 8.01 3.69
C GLY A 125 26.53 8.65 2.40
N GLY A 126 25.22 8.70 2.22
CA GLY A 126 24.59 9.48 1.14
C GLY A 126 24.74 10.99 1.35
N ASP A 127 24.76 11.73 0.25
CA ASP A 127 24.67 13.19 0.29
C ASP A 127 23.22 13.59 0.66
N ARG A 128 23.00 13.87 1.94
CA ARG A 128 21.68 14.17 2.51
C ARG A 128 21.00 15.35 1.80
N GLU A 129 21.74 16.39 1.45
CA GLU A 129 21.18 17.57 0.79
C GLU A 129 20.79 17.24 -0.64
N HIS A 130 21.59 16.50 -1.37
CA HIS A 130 21.25 16.03 -2.72
C HIS A 130 20.02 15.11 -2.68
N LEU A 131 19.95 14.18 -1.73
CA LEU A 131 18.81 13.27 -1.57
C LEU A 131 17.52 14.02 -1.22
N LYS A 132 17.59 15.02 -0.34
CA LYS A 132 16.44 15.91 -0.07
C LYS A 132 16.06 16.75 -1.29
N GLN A 133 17.05 17.17 -2.10
CA GLN A 133 16.74 17.88 -3.33
C GLN A 133 15.97 17.01 -4.33
N LEU A 134 16.31 15.71 -4.46
CA LEU A 134 15.54 14.76 -5.27
C LEU A 134 14.10 14.60 -4.77
N ILE A 135 13.88 14.62 -3.45
CA ILE A 135 12.52 14.65 -2.88
C ILE A 135 11.80 15.94 -3.33
N ARG A 136 12.44 17.12 -3.18
CA ARG A 136 11.84 18.41 -3.59
C ARG A 136 11.49 18.43 -5.07
N ASP A 137 12.40 17.96 -5.89
CA ASP A 137 12.18 17.85 -7.33
C ASP A 137 11.01 16.93 -7.65
N GLY A 138 10.95 15.75 -7.01
CA GLY A 138 9.85 14.79 -7.16
C GLY A 138 8.49 15.36 -6.71
N VAL A 139 8.44 16.05 -5.57
CA VAL A 139 7.22 16.75 -5.10
C VAL A 139 6.79 17.82 -6.11
N SER A 140 7.73 18.63 -6.59
CA SER A 140 7.45 19.67 -7.60
C SER A 140 6.94 19.08 -8.90
N TYR A 141 7.56 18.01 -9.41
CA TYR A 141 7.14 17.37 -10.66
C TYR A 141 5.79 16.67 -10.54
N ALA A 142 5.52 16.00 -9.40
CA ALA A 142 4.20 15.41 -9.15
C ALA A 142 3.10 16.47 -9.10
N GLY A 143 3.31 17.55 -8.36
CA GLY A 143 2.38 18.68 -8.28
C GLY A 143 2.13 19.35 -9.63
N ALA A 144 3.17 19.51 -10.47
CA ALA A 144 3.05 20.06 -11.82
C ALA A 144 2.24 19.17 -12.77
N GLN A 145 2.14 17.86 -12.48
CA GLN A 145 1.32 16.92 -13.24
C GLN A 145 -0.01 16.59 -12.52
N ASP A 146 -0.40 17.38 -11.53
CA ASP A 146 -1.63 17.18 -10.75
C ASP A 146 -1.74 15.79 -10.13
N MET A 147 -0.60 15.24 -9.66
CA MET A 147 -0.50 13.97 -8.95
C MET A 147 -0.23 14.18 -7.46
N TYR A 148 -0.70 13.25 -6.65
CA TYR A 148 -0.25 13.11 -5.27
C TYR A 148 1.16 12.54 -5.21
N VAL A 149 1.85 12.77 -4.08
CA VAL A 149 3.19 12.26 -3.85
C VAL A 149 3.34 11.74 -2.42
N ILE A 150 4.00 10.59 -2.26
CA ILE A 150 4.34 10.01 -0.97
C ILE A 150 5.83 10.19 -0.76
N ILE A 151 6.19 10.89 0.32
CA ILE A 151 7.58 10.99 0.79
C ILE A 151 7.81 9.84 1.76
N ASP A 152 8.65 8.87 1.36
CA ASP A 152 8.85 7.62 2.06
C ASP A 152 10.24 7.54 2.71
N TRP A 153 10.24 7.38 4.04
CA TRP A 153 11.40 7.00 4.82
C TRP A 153 11.61 5.49 4.72
N HIS A 154 12.41 5.09 3.73
CA HIS A 154 12.50 3.72 3.24
C HIS A 154 13.48 2.88 4.05
N ILE A 155 13.08 2.48 5.27
CA ILE A 155 13.84 1.52 6.08
C ILE A 155 13.73 0.12 5.50
N LEU A 156 14.83 -0.65 5.53
CA LEU A 156 14.86 -2.04 5.12
C LEU A 156 15.89 -2.84 5.93
N SER A 157 17.21 -2.66 5.70
CA SER A 157 18.26 -3.37 6.42
C SER A 157 18.47 -2.88 7.86
N ASP A 158 18.04 -1.68 8.17
CA ASP A 158 17.96 -1.15 9.53
C ASP A 158 16.84 -1.79 10.38
N SER A 159 15.92 -2.51 9.76
CA SER A 159 14.87 -3.35 10.38
C SER A 159 13.99 -2.63 11.40
N ASP A 160 14.56 -2.06 12.47
CA ASP A 160 13.87 -1.30 13.51
C ASP A 160 13.92 0.20 13.20
N PRO A 161 12.77 0.87 12.98
CA PRO A 161 12.75 2.29 12.69
C PRO A 161 13.34 3.17 13.81
N ASN A 162 13.43 2.65 15.04
CA ASN A 162 14.08 3.35 16.14
C ASN A 162 15.60 3.50 15.96
N MET A 163 16.24 2.73 15.06
CA MET A 163 17.67 2.81 14.81
C MET A 163 18.08 4.20 14.32
N HIS A 164 17.29 4.81 13.46
CA HIS A 164 17.52 6.14 12.89
C HIS A 164 16.37 7.13 13.19
N LYS A 165 15.77 6.99 14.37
CA LYS A 165 14.60 7.78 14.76
C LYS A 165 14.88 9.30 14.80
N GLU A 166 16.02 9.70 15.32
CA GLU A 166 16.34 11.13 15.42
C GLU A 166 16.57 11.74 14.02
N GLU A 167 17.25 11.02 13.11
CA GLU A 167 17.38 11.43 11.71
C GLU A 167 16.03 11.49 11.01
N ALA A 168 15.13 10.53 11.27
CA ALA A 168 13.77 10.56 10.73
C ALA A 168 12.99 11.78 11.22
N LYS A 169 13.08 12.11 12.52
CA LYS A 169 12.45 13.31 13.09
C LYS A 169 12.99 14.59 12.48
N GLU A 170 14.32 14.70 12.30
CA GLU A 170 14.94 15.84 11.63
C GLU A 170 14.45 15.98 10.18
N PHE A 171 14.44 14.88 9.44
CA PHE A 171 13.98 14.82 8.06
C PHE A 171 12.51 15.24 7.92
N PHE A 172 11.63 14.66 8.72
CA PHE A 172 10.21 15.00 8.67
C PHE A 172 9.89 16.37 9.26
N ALA A 173 10.66 16.86 10.25
CA ALA A 173 10.49 18.22 10.74
C ALA A 173 10.77 19.27 9.64
N GLU A 174 11.82 19.06 8.84
CA GLU A 174 12.16 19.95 7.73
C GLU A 174 11.09 19.89 6.63
N LEU A 175 10.78 18.67 6.14
CA LEU A 175 9.88 18.53 4.98
C LEU A 175 8.41 18.82 5.33
N SER A 176 7.94 18.48 6.53
CA SER A 176 6.57 18.83 6.92
C SER A 176 6.38 20.32 7.16
N ALA A 177 7.45 21.06 7.54
CA ALA A 177 7.40 22.51 7.60
C ALA A 177 7.43 23.15 6.19
N GLU A 178 8.20 22.56 5.26
CA GLU A 178 8.30 23.01 3.87
C GLU A 178 6.98 22.82 3.10
N TYR A 179 6.31 21.68 3.33
CA TYR A 179 5.09 21.28 2.61
C TYR A 179 3.81 21.44 3.42
N ALA A 180 3.84 22.18 4.52
CA ALA A 180 2.67 22.40 5.36
C ALA A 180 1.49 22.96 4.57
N GLY A 181 0.38 22.23 4.55
CA GLY A 181 -0.83 22.58 3.80
C GLY A 181 -0.79 22.30 2.30
N GLU A 182 0.29 21.67 1.78
CA GLU A 182 0.32 21.20 0.40
C GLU A 182 -0.59 19.99 0.23
N LYS A 183 -1.65 20.14 -0.55
CA LYS A 183 -2.74 19.16 -0.67
C LYS A 183 -2.33 17.82 -1.25
N HIS A 184 -1.20 17.80 -1.98
CA HIS A 184 -0.75 16.64 -2.75
C HIS A 184 0.32 15.80 -2.06
N VAL A 185 0.79 16.20 -0.85
CA VAL A 185 1.88 15.52 -0.15
C VAL A 185 1.33 14.61 0.94
N LEU A 186 1.79 13.36 0.94
CA LEU A 186 1.59 12.35 1.99
C LEU A 186 2.95 11.94 2.53
N TYR A 187 3.01 11.47 3.77
CA TYR A 187 4.24 11.00 4.41
C TYR A 187 4.14 9.51 4.75
N GLU A 188 5.14 8.72 4.38
CA GLU A 188 5.30 7.34 4.84
C GLU A 188 6.50 7.28 5.77
N ILE A 189 6.24 7.04 7.05
CA ILE A 189 7.24 7.27 8.09
C ILE A 189 8.15 6.07 8.37
N CYS A 190 7.82 4.89 7.87
CA CYS A 190 8.68 3.71 7.86
C CYS A 190 8.18 2.68 6.84
N ASN A 191 9.01 2.33 5.86
CA ASN A 191 8.67 1.41 4.77
C ASN A 191 8.40 -0.02 5.27
N GLU A 192 9.43 -0.73 5.70
CA GLU A 192 9.37 -2.17 6.01
C GLU A 192 10.08 -2.54 7.31
N PRO A 193 9.49 -2.24 8.46
CA PRO A 193 9.96 -2.78 9.73
C PRO A 193 9.98 -4.30 9.71
N ASN A 194 11.11 -4.91 10.09
CA ASN A 194 11.29 -6.36 9.92
C ASN A 194 12.13 -6.99 11.04
N GLY A 195 12.53 -8.27 10.87
CA GLY A 195 13.28 -9.02 11.87
C GLY A 195 12.47 -9.21 13.16
N GLU A 196 13.06 -8.87 14.28
CA GLU A 196 12.43 -8.99 15.60
C GLU A 196 11.63 -7.73 16.01
N THR A 197 11.50 -6.74 15.12
CA THR A 197 10.80 -5.49 15.40
C THR A 197 9.31 -5.73 15.60
N SER A 198 8.83 -5.44 16.81
CA SER A 198 7.43 -5.64 17.18
C SER A 198 6.57 -4.42 16.81
N TRP A 199 5.26 -4.64 16.75
CA TRP A 199 4.31 -3.52 16.59
C TRP A 199 4.45 -2.46 17.70
N ARG A 200 4.78 -2.86 18.91
CA ARG A 200 5.02 -1.93 20.02
C ARG A 200 6.22 -1.01 19.74
N ASP A 201 7.30 -1.54 19.17
CA ASP A 201 8.50 -0.75 18.84
C ASP A 201 8.18 0.25 17.72
N ILE A 202 7.46 -0.19 16.69
CA ILE A 202 6.99 0.66 15.58
C ILE A 202 6.05 1.76 16.10
N LYS A 203 5.09 1.40 16.94
CA LYS A 203 4.13 2.34 17.52
C LYS A 203 4.84 3.43 18.34
N SER A 204 5.83 3.05 19.15
CA SER A 204 6.64 4.01 19.91
C SER A 204 7.41 4.97 19.03
N TYR A 205 8.01 4.48 17.94
CA TYR A 205 8.65 5.32 16.92
C TYR A 205 7.63 6.25 16.23
N ALA A 206 6.53 5.67 15.77
CA ALA A 206 5.53 6.37 15.00
C ALA A 206 4.90 7.54 15.78
N GLU A 207 4.56 7.34 17.05
CA GLU A 207 3.98 8.40 17.91
C GLU A 207 4.88 9.63 18.01
N GLU A 208 6.21 9.44 18.06
CA GLU A 208 7.17 10.56 18.10
C GLU A 208 7.29 11.28 16.75
N VAL A 209 7.39 10.51 15.65
CA VAL A 209 7.52 11.08 14.29
C VAL A 209 6.21 11.75 13.85
N ILE A 210 5.06 11.14 14.13
CA ILE A 210 3.74 11.75 13.91
C ILE A 210 3.64 13.08 14.67
N GLY A 211 4.03 13.10 15.94
CA GLY A 211 4.04 14.34 16.73
C GLY A 211 4.92 15.43 16.10
N THR A 212 6.04 15.06 15.52
CA THR A 212 6.93 15.97 14.79
C THR A 212 6.25 16.54 13.54
N ILE A 213 5.65 15.69 12.70
CA ILE A 213 4.91 16.13 11.50
C ILE A 213 3.73 17.02 11.89
N ARG A 214 2.93 16.61 12.88
CA ARG A 214 1.73 17.35 13.34
C ARG A 214 2.05 18.73 13.91
N SER A 215 3.27 18.95 14.35
CA SER A 215 3.71 20.29 14.80
C SER A 215 3.80 21.31 13.64
N ASN A 216 3.89 20.85 12.40
CA ASN A 216 4.02 21.66 11.21
C ASN A 216 2.81 21.52 10.27
N ASP A 217 2.30 20.28 10.11
CA ASP A 217 1.21 19.92 9.21
C ASP A 217 0.18 19.07 9.97
N GLU A 218 -0.89 19.75 10.42
CA GLU A 218 -1.90 19.14 11.30
C GLU A 218 -2.72 18.05 10.59
N ASP A 219 -2.96 18.23 9.30
CA ASP A 219 -3.96 17.44 8.54
C ASP A 219 -3.35 16.44 7.56
N ALA A 220 -2.03 16.42 7.35
CA ALA A 220 -1.39 15.52 6.40
C ALA A 220 -1.76 14.05 6.63
N VAL A 221 -1.94 13.29 5.55
CA VAL A 221 -2.09 11.84 5.63
C VAL A 221 -0.73 11.20 5.88
N ILE A 222 -0.64 10.37 6.94
CA ILE A 222 0.59 9.68 7.34
C ILE A 222 0.38 8.18 7.22
N LEU A 223 1.28 7.51 6.48
CA LEU A 223 1.35 6.08 6.30
C LEU A 223 2.38 5.49 7.28
N ILE A 224 2.03 4.37 7.92
CA ILE A 224 2.84 3.74 8.96
C ILE A 224 3.08 2.29 8.60
N GLY A 225 4.34 1.90 8.43
CA GLY A 225 4.73 0.51 8.22
C GLY A 225 4.29 -0.40 9.36
N THR A 226 4.00 -1.65 9.04
CA THR A 226 3.61 -2.67 10.01
C THR A 226 4.70 -3.75 10.13
N PRO A 227 4.70 -4.62 11.16
CA PRO A 227 5.77 -5.61 11.33
C PRO A 227 5.86 -6.59 10.15
N ASN A 228 7.01 -7.27 10.08
CA ASN A 228 7.29 -8.32 9.10
C ASN A 228 7.18 -7.83 7.65
N TRP A 229 7.99 -6.81 7.30
CA TRP A 229 7.98 -6.18 5.97
C TRP A 229 6.59 -5.65 5.59
N SER A 230 5.97 -4.93 6.50
CA SER A 230 4.62 -4.35 6.33
C SER A 230 3.54 -5.37 5.95
N GLN A 231 3.57 -6.58 6.57
CA GLN A 231 2.59 -7.65 6.32
C GLN A 231 1.63 -7.88 7.50
N PHE A 232 2.00 -7.45 8.74
CA PHE A 232 1.21 -7.76 9.93
C PHE A 232 0.25 -6.63 10.31
N VAL A 233 -0.61 -6.23 9.38
CA VAL A 233 -1.67 -5.24 9.60
C VAL A 233 -2.67 -5.68 10.69
N ASP A 234 -2.82 -6.99 10.92
CA ASP A 234 -3.62 -7.56 12.00
C ASP A 234 -3.12 -7.12 13.39
N GLN A 235 -1.81 -6.97 13.59
CA GLN A 235 -1.26 -6.46 14.85
C GLN A 235 -1.58 -4.97 15.05
N ALA A 236 -1.53 -4.18 13.98
CA ALA A 236 -1.93 -2.78 14.04
C ALA A 236 -3.45 -2.63 14.27
N ALA A 237 -4.27 -3.49 13.67
CA ALA A 237 -5.72 -3.51 13.89
C ALA A 237 -6.09 -3.84 15.34
N ALA A 238 -5.34 -4.73 15.99
CA ALA A 238 -5.57 -5.10 17.39
C ALA A 238 -5.20 -3.98 18.39
N ASP A 239 -4.28 -3.09 18.05
CA ASP A 239 -3.82 -1.97 18.91
C ASP A 239 -3.44 -0.74 18.07
N PRO A 240 -4.38 -0.08 17.39
CA PRO A 240 -4.07 1.05 16.53
C PRO A 240 -3.52 2.25 17.31
N ILE A 241 -2.80 3.14 16.61
CA ILE A 241 -2.37 4.42 17.17
C ILE A 241 -3.60 5.31 17.36
N THR A 242 -3.72 5.92 18.52
CA THR A 242 -4.86 6.76 18.90
C THR A 242 -4.41 8.18 19.21
N GLY A 243 -5.36 9.14 19.17
CA GLY A 243 -5.07 10.54 19.49
C GLY A 243 -4.62 11.38 18.29
N TYR A 244 -4.46 10.77 17.12
CA TYR A 244 -4.16 11.45 15.86
C TYR A 244 -5.18 11.04 14.79
N GLY A 245 -5.55 11.99 13.92
CA GLY A 245 -6.33 11.72 12.71
C GLY A 245 -5.43 11.49 11.49
N ASN A 246 -6.04 11.09 10.37
CA ASN A 246 -5.40 10.95 9.07
C ASN A 246 -4.18 9.99 9.08
N LEU A 247 -4.32 8.86 9.78
CA LEU A 247 -3.34 7.79 9.79
C LEU A 247 -3.85 6.62 8.94
N MET A 248 -2.96 6.02 8.16
CA MET A 248 -3.19 4.75 7.46
C MET A 248 -2.03 3.80 7.74
N TYR A 249 -2.29 2.50 7.65
CA TYR A 249 -1.32 1.45 7.95
C TYR A 249 -0.94 0.73 6.66
N THR A 250 0.36 0.54 6.43
CA THR A 250 0.79 -0.06 5.17
C THR A 250 0.75 -1.57 5.20
N LEU A 251 0.31 -2.13 4.08
CA LEU A 251 0.50 -3.53 3.74
C LEU A 251 1.32 -3.62 2.46
N HIS A 252 2.39 -4.43 2.48
CA HIS A 252 3.18 -4.75 1.30
C HIS A 252 2.98 -6.20 0.90
N PHE A 253 2.95 -6.45 -0.41
CA PHE A 253 2.88 -7.81 -0.93
C PHE A 253 3.65 -7.98 -2.23
N TYR A 254 4.10 -9.20 -2.45
CA TYR A 254 4.67 -9.66 -3.71
C TYR A 254 3.86 -10.90 -4.15
N ALA A 255 3.13 -10.80 -5.26
CA ALA A 255 2.02 -11.70 -5.58
C ALA A 255 2.43 -13.17 -5.74
N ALA A 256 3.65 -13.45 -6.25
CA ALA A 256 4.13 -14.82 -6.38
C ALA A 256 4.52 -15.48 -5.04
N THR A 257 4.56 -14.71 -3.93
CA THR A 257 4.83 -15.22 -2.58
C THR A 257 3.61 -15.10 -1.67
N HIS A 258 2.95 -13.95 -1.70
CA HIS A 258 1.90 -13.57 -0.77
C HIS A 258 0.53 -13.79 -1.42
N THR A 259 -0.19 -14.81 -0.95
CA THR A 259 -1.43 -15.29 -1.54
C THR A 259 -2.62 -15.15 -0.58
N ASP A 260 -3.51 -16.14 -0.51
CA ASP A 260 -4.76 -16.08 0.26
C ASP A 260 -4.57 -15.76 1.74
N ASP A 261 -3.51 -16.25 2.37
CA ASP A 261 -3.28 -16.02 3.80
C ASP A 261 -3.09 -14.51 4.10
N LEU A 262 -2.30 -13.80 3.27
CA LEU A 262 -2.09 -12.37 3.47
C LEU A 262 -3.30 -11.55 3.01
N ARG A 263 -3.99 -11.96 1.93
CA ARG A 263 -5.28 -11.37 1.54
C ARG A 263 -6.32 -11.49 2.64
N GLY A 264 -6.38 -12.65 3.32
CA GLY A 264 -7.24 -12.87 4.47
C GLY A 264 -6.94 -11.95 5.64
N LYS A 265 -5.65 -11.70 5.94
CA LYS A 265 -5.26 -10.73 6.97
C LYS A 265 -5.68 -9.31 6.61
N LEU A 266 -5.48 -8.89 5.35
CA LEU A 266 -5.94 -7.60 4.88
C LEU A 266 -7.44 -7.43 5.06
N SER A 267 -8.23 -8.41 4.58
CA SER A 267 -9.68 -8.35 4.70
C SER A 267 -10.12 -8.23 6.15
N GLN A 268 -9.57 -9.04 7.04
CA GLN A 268 -9.89 -8.99 8.47
C GLN A 268 -9.53 -7.63 9.09
N ALA A 269 -8.33 -7.09 8.79
CA ALA A 269 -7.90 -5.80 9.32
C ALA A 269 -8.84 -4.65 8.89
N VAL A 270 -9.29 -4.66 7.63
CA VAL A 270 -10.26 -3.68 7.12
C VAL A 270 -11.63 -3.86 7.78
N GLU A 271 -12.10 -5.09 7.95
CA GLU A 271 -13.36 -5.41 8.64
C GLU A 271 -13.31 -4.99 10.12
N ASP A 272 -12.15 -5.08 10.76
CA ASP A 272 -11.90 -4.60 12.12
C ASP A 272 -11.77 -3.05 12.20
N GLY A 273 -11.86 -2.35 11.07
CA GLY A 273 -11.91 -0.89 11.00
C GLY A 273 -10.54 -0.22 10.79
N LEU A 274 -9.49 -0.97 10.42
CA LEU A 274 -8.17 -0.40 10.15
C LEU A 274 -8.13 0.24 8.74
N PRO A 275 -7.78 1.52 8.60
CA PRO A 275 -7.49 2.13 7.29
C PRO A 275 -6.15 1.63 6.74
N VAL A 276 -6.19 0.88 5.65
CA VAL A 276 -4.99 0.29 5.04
C VAL A 276 -4.66 0.96 3.71
N PHE A 277 -3.37 1.13 3.45
CA PHE A 277 -2.80 1.58 2.18
C PHE A 277 -1.75 0.55 1.72
N VAL A 278 -1.77 0.13 0.48
CA VAL A 278 -0.71 -0.71 -0.10
C VAL A 278 0.32 0.21 -0.76
N SER A 279 1.28 0.69 0.04
CA SER A 279 2.29 1.65 -0.44
C SER A 279 3.41 1.00 -1.26
N GLU A 280 3.48 -0.34 -1.25
CA GLU A 280 4.37 -1.09 -2.12
C GLU A 280 3.77 -2.46 -2.48
N TYR A 281 3.84 -2.81 -3.77
CA TYR A 281 3.55 -4.18 -4.21
C TYR A 281 4.34 -4.54 -5.46
N GLY A 282 4.62 -5.84 -5.62
CA GLY A 282 5.18 -6.44 -6.82
C GLY A 282 4.37 -7.65 -7.31
N ILE A 283 4.52 -7.98 -8.60
CA ILE A 283 3.88 -9.18 -9.17
C ILE A 283 4.80 -10.41 -9.19
N CYS A 284 6.07 -10.21 -8.83
CA CYS A 284 7.07 -11.27 -8.67
C CYS A 284 7.06 -11.84 -7.24
N ASP A 285 8.03 -12.69 -6.92
CA ASP A 285 8.24 -13.17 -5.56
C ASP A 285 8.87 -12.10 -4.64
N ALA A 286 8.84 -12.35 -3.33
CA ALA A 286 9.27 -11.39 -2.31
C ALA A 286 10.77 -11.05 -2.33
N SER A 287 11.59 -11.70 -3.16
CA SER A 287 12.97 -11.27 -3.37
C SER A 287 13.09 -10.05 -4.28
N GLY A 288 11.99 -9.66 -4.94
CA GLY A 288 12.00 -8.63 -5.98
C GLY A 288 12.57 -9.10 -7.33
N ASN A 289 13.19 -10.28 -7.37
CA ASN A 289 13.90 -10.79 -8.55
C ASN A 289 13.64 -12.29 -8.81
N GLY A 290 12.40 -12.73 -8.76
CA GLY A 290 12.04 -14.12 -8.97
C GLY A 290 10.87 -14.30 -9.93
N ALA A 291 10.16 -15.40 -9.76
CA ALA A 291 9.02 -15.72 -10.60
C ALA A 291 7.92 -14.67 -10.52
N ILE A 292 7.23 -14.45 -11.63
CA ILE A 292 6.05 -13.58 -11.73
C ILE A 292 4.78 -14.43 -11.68
N ASP A 293 3.77 -14.00 -10.95
CA ASP A 293 2.45 -14.63 -10.87
C ASP A 293 1.34 -13.63 -11.15
N VAL A 294 0.94 -13.54 -12.42
CA VAL A 294 -0.10 -12.63 -12.89
C VAL A 294 -1.48 -13.00 -12.34
N GLU A 295 -1.76 -14.29 -12.13
CA GLU A 295 -3.05 -14.73 -11.60
C GLU A 295 -3.24 -14.24 -10.16
N GLN A 296 -2.23 -14.46 -9.32
CA GLN A 296 -2.23 -13.95 -7.93
C GLN A 296 -2.26 -12.40 -7.89
N ALA A 297 -1.53 -11.74 -8.79
CA ALA A 297 -1.57 -10.29 -8.91
C ALA A 297 -2.97 -9.77 -9.23
N ASN A 298 -3.68 -10.40 -10.18
CA ASN A 298 -5.05 -10.03 -10.52
C ASN A 298 -6.04 -10.26 -9.37
N GLN A 299 -5.86 -11.32 -8.57
CA GLN A 299 -6.65 -11.56 -7.36
C GLN A 299 -6.42 -10.47 -6.31
N TRP A 300 -5.17 -10.01 -6.13
CA TRP A 300 -4.85 -8.88 -5.28
C TRP A 300 -5.54 -7.59 -5.75
N MET A 301 -5.44 -7.23 -7.02
CA MET A 301 -6.10 -6.02 -7.55
C MET A 301 -7.61 -6.07 -7.37
N THR A 302 -8.24 -7.23 -7.62
CA THR A 302 -9.68 -7.43 -7.39
C THR A 302 -10.06 -7.16 -5.93
N LEU A 303 -9.27 -7.65 -4.98
CA LEU A 303 -9.51 -7.42 -3.56
C LEU A 303 -9.33 -5.94 -3.19
N LEU A 304 -8.23 -5.30 -3.63
CA LEU A 304 -7.95 -3.90 -3.31
C LEU A 304 -9.04 -2.97 -3.86
N ASP A 305 -9.49 -3.20 -5.10
CA ASP A 305 -10.56 -2.41 -5.68
C ASP A 305 -11.90 -2.62 -4.98
N SER A 306 -12.20 -3.85 -4.51
CA SER A 306 -13.45 -4.12 -3.78
C SER A 306 -13.56 -3.34 -2.47
N TYR A 307 -12.43 -3.04 -1.82
CA TYR A 307 -12.36 -2.22 -0.61
C TYR A 307 -12.05 -0.74 -0.90
N GLY A 308 -11.69 -0.37 -2.15
CA GLY A 308 -11.23 0.97 -2.50
C GLY A 308 -9.86 1.31 -1.89
N ILE A 309 -9.01 0.31 -1.66
CA ILE A 309 -7.67 0.49 -1.08
C ILE A 309 -6.72 1.04 -2.15
N SER A 310 -6.04 2.13 -1.82
CA SER A 310 -4.99 2.73 -2.65
C SER A 310 -3.74 1.84 -2.73
N TYR A 311 -3.04 1.87 -3.87
CA TYR A 311 -1.87 1.04 -4.08
C TYR A 311 -0.80 1.66 -4.98
N VAL A 312 0.47 1.30 -4.72
CA VAL A 312 1.65 1.81 -5.43
C VAL A 312 2.54 0.64 -5.84
N ALA A 313 2.81 0.52 -7.13
CA ALA A 313 3.63 -0.55 -7.69
C ALA A 313 5.13 -0.28 -7.51
N TRP A 314 5.90 -1.29 -7.19
CA TRP A 314 7.35 -1.31 -7.11
C TRP A 314 7.92 -1.98 -8.37
N ASN A 315 8.86 -1.43 -9.23
CA ASN A 315 9.52 -0.15 -9.03
C ASN A 315 9.91 0.50 -10.37
N LEU A 316 10.03 1.82 -10.37
CA LEU A 316 10.47 2.63 -11.50
C LEU A 316 12.01 2.58 -11.61
N SER A 317 12.53 1.57 -12.28
CA SER A 317 13.95 1.41 -12.60
C SER A 317 14.17 0.48 -13.79
N ASN A 318 15.42 0.41 -14.24
CA ASN A 318 15.93 -0.59 -15.19
C ASN A 318 16.89 -1.58 -14.52
N LYS A 319 16.79 -1.75 -13.21
CA LYS A 319 17.57 -2.75 -12.47
C LYS A 319 17.36 -4.14 -13.06
N GLU A 320 18.39 -4.97 -13.07
CA GLU A 320 18.28 -6.36 -13.53
C GLU A 320 17.55 -7.22 -12.50
N GLU A 321 16.25 -6.99 -12.36
CA GLU A 321 15.35 -7.72 -11.48
C GLU A 321 13.92 -7.77 -12.02
N SER A 322 13.13 -8.75 -11.58
CA SER A 322 11.78 -8.98 -12.08
C SER A 322 10.79 -7.88 -11.70
N SER A 323 11.01 -7.18 -10.59
CA SER A 323 10.15 -6.07 -10.15
C SER A 323 10.36 -4.77 -10.93
N ALA A 324 11.52 -4.59 -11.57
CA ALA A 324 11.83 -3.38 -12.35
C ALA A 324 10.88 -3.22 -13.54
N PHE A 325 10.38 -2.00 -13.79
CA PHE A 325 9.42 -1.75 -14.88
C PHE A 325 10.07 -1.70 -16.24
N PHE A 326 11.36 -1.40 -16.31
CA PHE A 326 12.08 -1.36 -17.57
C PHE A 326 13.08 -2.50 -17.67
N ARG A 327 13.30 -2.95 -18.91
CA ARG A 327 14.35 -3.94 -19.18
C ARG A 327 15.71 -3.35 -18.78
N SER A 328 16.61 -4.16 -18.27
CA SER A 328 17.96 -3.72 -17.88
C SER A 328 18.78 -3.11 -19.06
N SER A 329 18.41 -3.43 -20.29
CA SER A 329 18.99 -2.82 -21.50
C SER A 329 18.42 -1.44 -21.84
N CYS A 330 17.34 -1.00 -21.20
CA CYS A 330 16.78 0.33 -21.42
C CYS A 330 17.65 1.39 -20.74
N SER A 331 18.17 2.33 -21.51
CA SER A 331 18.95 3.47 -21.00
C SER A 331 18.15 4.76 -20.90
N LYS A 332 16.87 4.72 -21.23
CA LYS A 332 15.98 5.88 -21.14
C LYS A 332 15.56 6.13 -19.69
N VAL A 333 15.35 7.39 -19.36
CA VAL A 333 14.77 7.85 -18.09
C VAL A 333 13.44 8.58 -18.28
N SER A 334 12.96 8.67 -19.52
CA SER A 334 11.67 9.19 -19.97
C SER A 334 11.43 8.83 -21.43
N GLY A 335 10.22 9.05 -21.97
CA GLY A 335 9.88 8.72 -23.35
C GLY A 335 9.90 7.21 -23.62
N PHE A 336 9.45 6.44 -22.63
CA PHE A 336 9.40 4.98 -22.71
C PHE A 336 8.35 4.52 -23.70
N THR A 337 8.64 3.40 -24.35
CA THR A 337 7.71 2.71 -25.25
C THR A 337 7.44 1.31 -24.72
N GLN A 338 6.45 0.61 -25.28
CA GLN A 338 6.14 -0.79 -24.89
C GLN A 338 7.35 -1.73 -25.05
N ASP A 339 8.28 -1.43 -25.97
CA ASP A 339 9.49 -2.21 -26.18
C ASP A 339 10.52 -2.06 -25.05
N ASP A 340 10.46 -0.95 -24.31
CA ASP A 340 11.34 -0.68 -23.17
C ASP A 340 10.89 -1.44 -21.91
N LEU A 341 9.61 -1.83 -21.85
CA LEU A 341 9.02 -2.42 -20.64
C LEU A 341 9.46 -3.86 -20.40
N SER A 342 9.70 -4.18 -19.15
CA SER A 342 9.79 -5.54 -18.62
C SER A 342 8.42 -6.24 -18.64
N GLU A 343 8.33 -7.45 -18.12
CA GLU A 343 7.05 -8.12 -17.91
C GLU A 343 6.22 -7.42 -16.84
N SER A 344 6.84 -7.09 -15.69
CA SER A 344 6.20 -6.32 -14.62
C SER A 344 5.75 -4.94 -15.10
N GLY A 345 6.60 -4.22 -15.82
CA GLY A 345 6.25 -2.90 -16.35
C GLY A 345 5.06 -2.94 -17.31
N ARG A 346 4.97 -3.94 -18.20
CA ARG A 346 3.80 -4.11 -19.09
C ARG A 346 2.53 -4.39 -18.33
N TRP A 347 2.60 -5.29 -17.32
CA TRP A 347 1.44 -5.61 -16.52
C TRP A 347 0.95 -4.39 -15.73
N VAL A 348 1.85 -3.65 -15.06
CA VAL A 348 1.51 -2.43 -14.31
C VAL A 348 0.90 -1.38 -15.24
N TYR A 349 1.51 -1.15 -16.42
CA TYR A 349 0.96 -0.24 -17.42
C TYR A 349 -0.48 -0.61 -17.82
N GLN A 350 -0.72 -1.88 -18.13
CA GLN A 350 -2.05 -2.37 -18.52
C GLN A 350 -3.06 -2.25 -17.37
N MET A 351 -2.66 -2.59 -16.16
CA MET A 351 -3.50 -2.52 -14.97
C MET A 351 -3.93 -1.08 -14.67
N LEU A 352 -3.01 -0.12 -14.67
CA LEU A 352 -3.31 1.28 -14.44
C LEU A 352 -4.21 1.88 -15.54
N ASN A 353 -4.09 1.41 -16.78
CA ASN A 353 -4.93 1.82 -17.92
C ASN A 353 -6.27 1.06 -18.01
N GLY A 354 -6.61 0.22 -17.04
CA GLY A 354 -7.87 -0.54 -17.06
C GLY A 354 -7.93 -1.65 -18.12
N SER A 355 -6.82 -1.96 -18.78
CA SER A 355 -6.75 -2.94 -19.87
C SER A 355 -6.35 -4.35 -19.40
N GLY A 356 -6.05 -4.52 -18.12
CA GLY A 356 -5.46 -5.73 -17.53
C GLY A 356 -6.44 -6.69 -16.87
N ARG A 357 -7.75 -6.51 -17.06
CA ARG A 357 -8.80 -7.32 -16.41
C ARG A 357 -9.61 -8.12 -17.42
#